data_9ecf1e528fb3d716fb0ec3e142fd22f5
#
_entry.id   9ecf1e528fb3d716fb0ec3e142fd22f5
#
_cell.length_a   1.000
_cell.length_b   1.000
_cell.length_c   1.000
_cell.angle_alpha   90.00
_cell.angle_beta   90.00
_cell.angle_gamma   90.00
#
_symmetry.space_group_name_H-M   'P 1'
#
loop_
_entity.id
_entity.type
_entity.pdbx_description
1 polymer ?
#
loop_
_entity_poly.entity_id
_entity_poly.type
_entity_poly.pdbx_seq_one_letter_code
_entity_poly.pdbx_strand_id
1 'polypeptide(L)'
;MNSKWESQLKSARSSKGLSLEECSDLTKIPISFLVSLENGDFSSLPAKIYSEFHIKKYFSFLGINPKTCLQEYSTSISELNFEKKS
;
A
#
# COMPACT_ATOMS: atom_id res chain seq x y z
N MET A 1 14.88 -2.65 8.61
CA MET A 1 14.64 -1.21 8.63
C MET A 1 13.32 -0.86 7.99
N ASN A 2 12.51 -0.12 8.67
CA ASN A 2 11.18 0.17 8.16
C ASN A 2 11.21 1.31 7.16
N SER A 3 10.37 1.18 6.13
CA SER A 3 10.17 2.27 5.20
C SER A 3 9.43 3.40 5.89
N LYS A 4 9.76 4.61 5.51
CA LYS A 4 9.11 5.78 6.08
C LYS A 4 7.65 5.88 5.69
N TRP A 5 7.29 5.41 4.49
CA TRP A 5 5.93 5.56 4.01
C TRP A 5 4.93 4.75 4.82
N GLU A 6 5.35 3.62 5.39
CA GLU A 6 4.43 2.83 6.23
C GLU A 6 4.02 3.61 7.46
N SER A 7 5.00 4.23 8.11
CA SER A 7 4.73 5.07 9.28
C SER A 7 3.89 6.28 8.89
N GLN A 8 4.16 6.86 7.73
CA GLN A 8 3.41 8.01 7.23
C GLN A 8 1.95 7.67 7.01
N LEU A 9 1.68 6.48 6.47
CA LEU A 9 0.30 6.04 6.27
C LEU A 9 -0.44 5.97 7.59
N LYS A 10 0.16 5.30 8.57
CA LYS A 10 -0.47 5.14 9.88
C LYS A 10 -0.69 6.48 10.56
N SER A 11 0.31 7.34 10.52
CA SER A 11 0.22 8.67 11.11
C SER A 11 -0.88 9.51 10.47
N ALA A 12 -0.91 9.51 9.14
CA ALA A 12 -1.90 10.31 8.42
C ALA A 12 -3.31 9.81 8.71
N ARG A 13 -3.47 8.49 8.76
CA ARG A 13 -4.76 7.91 9.08
C ARG A 13 -5.20 8.29 10.50
N SER A 14 -4.28 8.18 11.45
CA SER A 14 -4.55 8.54 12.84
C SER A 14 -4.91 10.00 12.97
N SER A 15 -4.22 10.86 12.23
CA SER A 15 -4.50 12.30 12.26
C SER A 15 -5.92 12.61 11.79
N LYS A 16 -6.44 11.79 10.89
CA LYS A 16 -7.81 11.95 10.43
C LYS A 16 -8.82 11.26 11.35
N GLY A 17 -8.35 10.54 12.34
CA GLY A 17 -9.22 9.83 13.25
C GLY A 17 -9.95 8.67 12.62
N LEU A 18 -9.34 8.03 11.60
CA LEU A 18 -10.00 6.97 10.85
C LEU A 18 -9.42 5.61 11.19
N SER A 19 -10.32 4.61 11.27
CA SER A 19 -9.90 3.23 11.36
C SER A 19 -9.63 2.68 9.96
N LEU A 20 -8.99 1.51 9.88
CA LEU A 20 -8.79 0.86 8.59
C LEU A 20 -10.12 0.51 7.95
N GLU A 21 -11.11 0.13 8.75
CA GLU A 21 -12.43 -0.19 8.23
C GLU A 21 -13.07 1.02 7.58
N GLU A 22 -12.95 2.18 8.23
CA GLU A 22 -13.49 3.41 7.67
C GLU A 22 -12.79 3.78 6.38
N CYS A 23 -11.46 3.64 6.35
CA CYS A 23 -10.69 3.91 5.14
C CYS A 23 -11.12 2.99 4.00
N SER A 24 -11.35 1.72 4.32
CA SER A 24 -11.80 0.76 3.32
C SER A 24 -13.15 1.17 2.75
N ASP A 25 -14.06 1.57 3.62
CA ASP A 25 -15.40 2.01 3.18
C ASP A 25 -15.32 3.24 2.29
N LEU A 26 -14.50 4.21 2.68
CA LEU A 26 -14.43 5.47 1.95
C LEU A 26 -13.69 5.35 0.62
N THR A 27 -12.67 4.52 0.58
CA THR A 27 -11.86 4.36 -0.64
C THR A 27 -12.33 3.23 -1.52
N LYS A 28 -13.17 2.34 -1.00
CA LYS A 28 -13.60 1.13 -1.71
C LYS A 28 -12.46 0.18 -1.98
N ILE A 29 -11.40 0.26 -1.17
CA ILE A 29 -10.28 -0.66 -1.23
C ILE A 29 -10.50 -1.74 -0.18
N PRO A 30 -10.33 -3.02 -0.52
CA PRO A 30 -10.52 -4.10 0.47
C PRO A 30 -9.66 -3.88 1.69
N ILE A 31 -10.21 -4.12 2.86
CA ILE A 31 -9.49 -3.88 4.11
C ILE A 31 -8.22 -4.74 4.20
N SER A 32 -8.26 -5.96 3.67
CA SER A 32 -7.08 -6.82 3.68
C SER A 32 -5.93 -6.18 2.91
N PHE A 33 -6.24 -5.46 1.83
CA PHE A 33 -5.22 -4.74 1.08
C PHE A 33 -4.58 -3.64 1.95
N LEU A 34 -5.42 -2.89 2.65
CA LEU A 34 -4.92 -1.79 3.50
C LEU A 34 -4.07 -2.32 4.64
N VAL A 35 -4.47 -3.43 5.24
CA VAL A 35 -3.69 -4.06 6.30
C VAL A 35 -2.31 -4.45 5.78
N SER A 36 -2.27 -5.13 4.64
CA SER A 36 -1.01 -5.55 4.04
C SER A 36 -0.14 -4.35 3.70
N LEU A 37 -0.75 -3.32 3.13
CA LEU A 37 -0.01 -2.13 2.72
C LEU A 37 0.61 -1.42 3.91
N GLU A 38 -0.14 -1.23 4.99
CA GLU A 38 0.37 -0.55 6.17
C GLU A 38 1.43 -1.36 6.90
N ASN A 39 1.48 -2.66 6.65
CA ASN A 39 2.52 -3.52 7.20
C ASN A 39 3.71 -3.70 6.25
N GLY A 40 3.63 -3.11 5.07
CA GLY A 40 4.71 -3.25 4.10
C GLY A 40 4.78 -4.63 3.48
N ASP A 41 3.69 -5.37 3.50
CA ASP A 41 3.65 -6.75 3.01
C ASP A 41 3.13 -6.78 1.57
N PHE A 42 4.05 -6.64 0.63
CA PHE A 42 3.68 -6.64 -0.78
C PHE A 42 3.32 -8.03 -1.29
N SER A 43 3.80 -9.07 -0.62
CA SER A 43 3.59 -10.44 -1.10
C SER A 43 2.12 -10.88 -1.03
N SER A 44 1.34 -10.21 -0.20
CA SER A 44 -0.08 -10.53 -0.04
C SER A 44 -0.98 -9.73 -0.96
N LEU A 45 -0.42 -8.87 -1.79
CA LEU A 45 -1.23 -8.00 -2.64
C LEU A 45 -1.63 -8.72 -3.92
N PRO A 46 -2.78 -8.32 -4.50
CA PRO A 46 -3.26 -8.96 -5.73
C PRO A 46 -2.44 -8.53 -6.95
N ALA A 47 -2.98 -8.75 -8.14
CA ALA A 47 -2.29 -8.46 -9.39
C ALA A 47 -1.77 -7.02 -9.42
N LYS A 48 -0.64 -6.83 -10.10
CA LYS A 48 0.08 -5.57 -10.13
C LYS A 48 -0.80 -4.37 -10.51
N ILE A 49 -1.62 -4.54 -11.53
CA ILE A 49 -2.41 -3.41 -12.01
C ILE A 49 -3.40 -2.92 -10.96
N TYR A 50 -4.02 -3.85 -10.24
CA TYR A 50 -4.94 -3.47 -9.17
C TYR A 50 -4.19 -2.88 -7.99
N SER A 51 -3.04 -3.47 -7.65
CA SER A 51 -2.26 -3.01 -6.51
C SER A 51 -1.76 -1.59 -6.72
N GLU A 52 -1.25 -1.29 -7.89
CA GLU A 52 -0.76 0.07 -8.18
C GLU A 52 -1.89 1.09 -8.09
N PHE A 53 -3.06 0.73 -8.64
CA PHE A 53 -4.20 1.61 -8.58
C PHE A 53 -4.62 1.90 -7.14
N HIS A 54 -4.70 0.84 -6.33
CA HIS A 54 -5.10 0.99 -4.94
C HIS A 54 -4.06 1.76 -4.12
N ILE A 55 -2.78 1.53 -4.38
CA ILE A 55 -1.72 2.26 -3.69
C ILE A 55 -1.86 3.75 -3.96
N LYS A 56 -1.99 4.11 -5.22
CA LYS A 56 -2.15 5.52 -5.58
C LYS A 56 -3.38 6.13 -4.93
N LYS A 57 -4.47 5.39 -4.94
CA LYS A 57 -5.72 5.87 -4.39
C LYS A 57 -5.63 6.10 -2.88
N TYR A 58 -5.05 5.15 -2.16
CA TYR A 58 -4.96 5.26 -0.71
C TYR A 58 -4.01 6.38 -0.30
N PHE A 59 -2.86 6.47 -0.94
CA PHE A 59 -1.91 7.54 -0.64
C PHE A 59 -2.52 8.90 -0.93
N SER A 60 -3.22 9.04 -2.06
CA SER A 60 -3.90 10.28 -2.40
C SER A 60 -4.98 10.63 -1.38
N PHE A 61 -5.72 9.63 -0.94
CA PHE A 61 -6.76 9.82 0.07
C PHE A 61 -6.17 10.40 1.36
N LEU A 62 -4.98 9.93 1.73
CA LEU A 62 -4.31 10.39 2.95
C LEU A 62 -3.42 11.60 2.73
N GLY A 63 -3.26 12.04 1.48
CA GLY A 63 -2.46 13.23 1.18
C GLY A 63 -0.97 12.97 1.18
N ILE A 64 -0.55 11.74 0.87
CA ILE A 64 0.86 11.36 0.87
C ILE A 64 1.29 11.00 -0.55
N ASN A 65 2.52 11.37 -0.90
CA ASN A 65 3.08 11.05 -2.20
C ASN A 65 3.40 9.54 -2.26
N PRO A 66 2.85 8.81 -3.23
CA PRO A 66 3.05 7.35 -3.31
C PRO A 66 4.36 6.93 -3.96
N LYS A 67 5.20 7.86 -4.37
CA LYS A 67 6.36 7.56 -5.21
C LYS A 67 7.27 6.51 -4.60
N THR A 68 7.67 6.70 -3.34
CA THR A 68 8.59 5.77 -2.69
C THR A 68 7.98 4.37 -2.56
N CYS A 69 6.72 4.32 -2.17
CA CYS A 69 6.02 3.05 -2.04
C CYS A 69 5.93 2.33 -3.38
N LEU A 70 5.60 3.07 -4.43
CA LEU A 70 5.49 2.48 -5.75
C LEU A 70 6.82 1.96 -6.26
N GLN A 71 7.90 2.66 -5.96
CA GLN A 71 9.23 2.21 -6.35
C GLN A 71 9.59 0.90 -5.64
N GLU A 72 9.34 0.83 -4.35
CA GLU A 72 9.63 -0.38 -3.59
C GLU A 72 8.75 -1.54 -4.02
N TYR A 73 7.49 -1.26 -4.32
CA TYR A 73 6.57 -2.28 -4.81
C TYR A 73 7.05 -2.83 -6.15
N SER A 74 7.45 -1.95 -7.05
CA SER A 74 7.93 -2.35 -8.37
C SER A 74 9.17 -3.24 -8.28
N THR A 75 10.10 -2.87 -7.40
CA THR A 75 11.30 -3.67 -7.17
C THR A 75 10.94 -5.05 -6.62
N SER A 76 10.03 -5.07 -5.66
CA SER A 76 9.61 -6.30 -5.03
C SER A 76 8.97 -7.26 -6.05
N ILE A 77 8.13 -6.73 -6.92
CA ILE A 77 7.49 -7.54 -7.96
C ILE A 77 8.50 -8.07 -8.96
N SER A 78 9.45 -7.24 -9.35
CA SER A 78 10.50 -7.67 -10.28
C SER A 78 11.28 -8.83 -9.73
N GLU A 79 11.62 -8.77 -8.44
CA GLU A 79 12.34 -9.85 -7.79
C GLU A 79 11.52 -11.13 -7.77
N LEU A 80 10.24 -11.02 -7.46
CA LEU A 80 9.35 -12.19 -7.43
C LEU A 80 9.21 -12.79 -8.82
N ASN A 81 9.04 -11.96 -9.83
CA ASN A 81 8.90 -12.43 -11.20
C ASN A 81 10.17 -13.11 -11.68
N PHE A 82 11.30 -12.55 -11.31
CA PHE A 82 12.57 -13.13 -11.69
C PHE A 82 12.71 -14.54 -11.11
N GLU A 83 12.38 -14.70 -9.85
CA GLU A 83 12.46 -16.00 -9.20
C GLU A 83 11.52 -17.01 -9.84
N LYS A 84 10.33 -16.57 -10.20
CA LYS A 84 9.35 -17.47 -10.82
C LYS A 84 9.81 -17.98 -12.18
N LYS A 85 10.55 -17.17 -12.89
CA LYS A 85 11.03 -17.56 -14.19
C LYS A 85 12.13 -18.59 -14.12
N SER A 86 12.83 -18.62 -13.02
CA SER A 86 13.86 -19.64 -12.85
C SER A 86 13.25 -20.99 -12.55
#